data_ccacf8d578fca27adba6dfdf5f2fc044
#
_entry.id   ccacf8d578fca27adba6dfdf5f2fc044
#
_cell.length_a   1.000
_cell.length_b   1.000
_cell.length_c   1.000
_cell.angle_alpha   90.00
_cell.angle_beta   90.00
_cell.angle_gamma   90.00
#
_symmetry.space_group_name_H-M   'P 1'
#
loop_
_entity.id
_entity.type
_entity.pdbx_description
1 polymer ?
#
loop_
_entity_poly.entity_id
_entity_poly.type
_entity_poly.pdbx_seq_one_letter_code
_entity_poly.pdbx_strand_id
1 'polypeptide(L)'
;MPGTMSTQKPLRGTRVLSLALNLPGPAALMRLAQMGAHCTKINPPSGDPMQHYTPSGYELLHTGVKQKTLDLKTAAGQAALHKLLAKTDLLLTSFRPSALTKLGLSWKTLHKQYPALSLIEVVGAPGLLAEIPGHDLTYQAEVGLVNGMDLPPSLFADMGGALMASEAALKALMGLKTTGKGTHHEVALSDAATWLALPRQLRMTTPDGAVGGAHAGYRIYACKNGRVAVAALEPHFAASLCEAAGIPLAHPVKDLFKPATRHAIEAFIAKQTRAQLDKLAVAKDIPLMTLPR
;
A
#
# COMPACT_ATOMS: atom_id res chain seq x y z
N MET A 1 -1.35 2.36 17.64
CA MET A 1 -0.68 3.67 17.65
C MET A 1 0.31 3.68 16.49
N PRO A 2 0.26 4.61 15.52
CA PRO A 2 1.36 4.75 14.57
C PRO A 2 2.59 5.17 15.35
N GLY A 3 3.71 4.46 15.15
CA GLY A 3 4.98 4.75 15.78
C GLY A 3 5.39 6.20 15.59
N THR A 4 6.18 6.73 16.53
CA THR A 4 6.73 8.08 16.53
C THR A 4 7.35 8.39 15.16
N MET A 5 6.65 9.24 14.39
CA MET A 5 7.15 9.69 13.09
C MET A 5 8.47 10.44 13.32
N SER A 6 9.50 10.06 12.58
CA SER A 6 10.79 10.74 12.56
C SER A 6 10.59 12.26 12.49
N THR A 7 11.26 13.00 13.37
CA THR A 7 11.27 14.48 13.37
C THR A 7 11.99 15.05 12.15
N GLN A 8 12.67 14.21 11.37
CA GLN A 8 13.35 14.60 10.14
C GLN A 8 12.36 14.93 9.03
N LYS A 9 12.55 16.09 8.41
CA LYS A 9 11.76 16.58 7.28
C LYS A 9 12.64 16.68 6.03
N PRO A 10 13.00 15.56 5.40
CA PRO A 10 13.97 15.51 4.31
C PRO A 10 13.50 16.27 3.05
N LEU A 11 12.20 16.50 2.92
CA LEU A 11 11.60 17.25 1.80
C LEU A 11 11.30 18.72 2.14
N ARG A 12 11.86 19.24 3.22
CA ARG A 12 11.70 20.67 3.55
C ARG A 12 12.19 21.55 2.40
N GLY A 13 11.34 22.50 1.97
CA GLY A 13 11.61 23.37 0.83
C GLY A 13 11.15 22.82 -0.52
N THR A 14 10.83 21.51 -0.61
CA THR A 14 10.28 20.91 -1.83
C THR A 14 8.81 21.30 -2.02
N ARG A 15 8.43 21.65 -3.25
CA ARG A 15 7.06 22.04 -3.62
C ARG A 15 6.44 20.97 -4.52
N VAL A 16 5.37 20.37 -4.03
CA VAL A 16 4.62 19.32 -4.72
C VAL A 16 3.24 19.85 -5.09
N LEU A 17 2.90 19.75 -6.37
CA LEU A 17 1.57 20.03 -6.88
C LEU A 17 0.89 18.70 -7.23
N SER A 18 -0.35 18.49 -6.81
CA SER A 18 -1.10 17.28 -7.10
C SER A 18 -2.39 17.59 -7.84
N LEU A 19 -2.62 16.88 -8.94
CA LEU A 19 -3.90 16.80 -9.65
C LEU A 19 -4.58 15.43 -9.40
N ALA A 20 -3.95 14.57 -8.60
CA ALA A 20 -4.42 13.21 -8.37
C ALA A 20 -5.69 13.19 -7.53
N LEU A 21 -6.61 12.30 -7.87
CA LEU A 21 -7.90 12.09 -7.23
C LEU A 21 -7.97 10.68 -6.61
N ASN A 22 -9.01 10.44 -5.84
CA ASN A 22 -9.29 9.18 -5.13
C ASN A 22 -8.21 8.84 -4.08
N LEU A 23 -7.80 7.55 -3.96
CA LEU A 23 -6.94 7.11 -2.85
C LEU A 23 -5.44 7.14 -3.17
N PRO A 24 -4.91 6.51 -4.24
CA PRO A 24 -3.46 6.26 -4.35
C PRO A 24 -2.63 7.55 -4.43
N GLY A 25 -3.06 8.52 -5.23
CA GLY A 25 -2.36 9.80 -5.36
C GLY A 25 -2.40 10.65 -4.08
N PRO A 26 -3.58 10.90 -3.49
CA PRO A 26 -3.67 11.58 -2.19
C PRO A 26 -2.90 10.89 -1.06
N ALA A 27 -2.88 9.57 -0.99
CA ALA A 27 -2.08 8.84 0.00
C ALA A 27 -0.57 9.06 -0.21
N ALA A 28 -0.11 9.06 -1.46
CA ALA A 28 1.28 9.43 -1.78
C ALA A 28 1.57 10.90 -1.40
N LEU A 29 0.65 11.82 -1.70
CA LEU A 29 0.78 13.25 -1.36
C LEU A 29 0.88 13.45 0.16
N MET A 30 0.05 12.77 0.94
CA MET A 30 0.11 12.78 2.42
C MET A 30 1.50 12.36 2.91
N ARG A 31 2.08 11.29 2.36
CA ARG A 31 3.42 10.83 2.73
C ARG A 31 4.49 11.88 2.45
N LEU A 32 4.42 12.55 1.29
CA LEU A 32 5.34 13.63 0.94
C LEU A 32 5.19 14.84 1.88
N ALA A 33 3.95 15.20 2.24
CA ALA A 33 3.69 16.25 3.23
C ALA A 33 4.25 15.90 4.61
N GLN A 34 4.10 14.65 5.05
CA GLN A 34 4.67 14.16 6.31
C GLN A 34 6.20 14.23 6.32
N MET A 35 6.85 14.03 5.17
CA MET A 35 8.30 14.22 4.99
C MET A 35 8.71 15.71 4.90
N GLY A 36 7.76 16.64 4.98
CA GLY A 36 8.01 18.09 5.04
C GLY A 36 7.89 18.83 3.73
N ALA A 37 7.40 18.23 2.66
CA ALA A 37 7.13 18.93 1.42
C ALA A 37 5.97 19.92 1.57
N HIS A 38 6.04 21.03 0.83
CA HIS A 38 4.92 21.99 0.67
C HIS A 38 3.98 21.46 -0.41
N CYS A 39 2.90 20.81 0.01
CA CYS A 39 1.95 20.18 -0.88
C CYS A 39 0.76 21.09 -1.18
N THR A 40 0.41 21.18 -2.47
CA THR A 40 -0.82 21.83 -2.94
C THR A 40 -1.59 20.85 -3.81
N LYS A 41 -2.87 20.63 -3.49
CA LYS A 41 -3.79 19.84 -4.32
C LYS A 41 -4.70 20.77 -5.11
N ILE A 42 -4.91 20.45 -6.38
CA ILE A 42 -5.90 21.08 -7.25
C ILE A 42 -7.07 20.11 -7.42
N ASN A 43 -8.23 20.51 -6.99
CA ASN A 43 -9.50 19.83 -7.23
C ASN A 43 -10.16 20.38 -8.49
N PRO A 44 -10.84 19.54 -9.30
CA PRO A 44 -11.76 20.03 -10.33
C PRO A 44 -12.98 20.70 -9.67
N PRO A 45 -13.79 21.48 -10.42
CA PRO A 45 -15.03 22.07 -9.88
C PRO A 45 -16.01 21.05 -9.30
N SER A 46 -16.00 19.81 -9.80
CA SER A 46 -16.80 18.70 -9.27
C SER A 46 -16.29 18.12 -7.95
N GLY A 47 -15.14 18.56 -7.47
CA GLY A 47 -14.47 17.99 -6.29
C GLY A 47 -13.76 16.66 -6.57
N ASP A 48 -13.21 16.09 -5.51
CA ASP A 48 -12.66 14.73 -5.52
C ASP A 48 -13.77 13.74 -5.13
N PRO A 49 -14.00 12.64 -5.88
CA PRO A 49 -15.02 11.65 -5.52
C PRO A 49 -14.92 11.14 -4.09
N MET A 50 -13.73 11.07 -3.52
CA MET A 50 -13.49 10.65 -2.14
C MET A 50 -14.19 11.55 -1.10
N GLN A 51 -14.44 12.83 -1.42
CA GLN A 51 -15.20 13.73 -0.56
C GLN A 51 -16.65 13.24 -0.32
N HIS A 52 -17.19 12.44 -1.25
CA HIS A 52 -18.57 11.96 -1.17
C HIS A 52 -18.67 10.62 -0.48
N TYR A 53 -17.77 9.66 -0.74
CA TYR A 53 -17.89 8.32 -0.19
C TYR A 53 -17.09 8.08 1.11
N THR A 54 -16.10 8.89 1.42
CA THR A 54 -15.38 8.87 2.70
C THR A 54 -14.82 10.25 3.08
N PRO A 55 -15.68 11.20 3.52
CA PRO A 55 -15.26 12.57 3.84
C PRO A 55 -14.14 12.64 4.87
N SER A 56 -14.23 11.87 5.96
CA SER A 56 -13.20 11.81 7.01
C SER A 56 -11.87 11.27 6.51
N GLY A 57 -11.89 10.28 5.60
CA GLY A 57 -10.71 9.75 4.94
C GLY A 57 -10.07 10.82 4.04
N TYR A 58 -10.88 11.56 3.29
CA TYR A 58 -10.40 12.67 2.48
C TYR A 58 -9.70 13.74 3.32
N GLU A 59 -10.30 14.17 4.43
CA GLU A 59 -9.72 15.15 5.35
C GLU A 59 -8.40 14.67 5.94
N LEU A 60 -8.35 13.40 6.37
CA LEU A 60 -7.12 12.79 6.90
C LEU A 60 -5.97 12.83 5.88
N LEU A 61 -6.23 12.40 4.64
CA LEU A 61 -5.21 12.36 3.58
C LEU A 61 -4.71 13.75 3.17
N HIS A 62 -5.51 14.80 3.40
CA HIS A 62 -5.16 16.17 3.05
C HIS A 62 -4.78 17.04 4.25
N THR A 63 -4.52 16.44 5.41
CA THR A 63 -4.03 17.16 6.60
C THR A 63 -2.72 17.87 6.27
N GLY A 64 -2.70 19.20 6.41
CA GLY A 64 -1.54 20.03 6.10
C GLY A 64 -1.30 20.28 4.60
N VAL A 65 -2.18 19.81 3.72
CA VAL A 65 -2.14 20.05 2.26
C VAL A 65 -2.99 21.27 1.92
N LYS A 66 -2.41 22.22 1.19
CA LYS A 66 -3.17 23.35 0.66
C LYS A 66 -4.06 22.88 -0.49
N GLN A 67 -5.34 23.25 -0.45
CA GLN A 67 -6.29 22.88 -1.49
C GLN A 67 -6.75 24.09 -2.29
N LYS A 68 -6.95 23.91 -3.60
CA LYS A 68 -7.49 24.89 -4.54
C LYS A 68 -8.42 24.20 -5.53
N THR A 69 -9.41 24.90 -6.02
CA THR A 69 -10.27 24.44 -7.10
C THR A 69 -9.93 25.21 -8.37
N LEU A 70 -9.64 24.49 -9.47
CA LEU A 70 -9.39 25.07 -10.79
C LEU A 70 -10.15 24.25 -11.85
N ASP A 71 -10.82 24.94 -12.76
CA ASP A 71 -11.35 24.31 -13.97
C ASP A 71 -10.26 24.33 -15.05
N LEU A 72 -9.57 23.21 -15.20
CA LEU A 72 -8.48 23.06 -16.18
C LEU A 72 -8.96 23.01 -17.64
N LYS A 73 -10.26 23.03 -17.89
CA LYS A 73 -10.83 23.14 -19.23
C LYS A 73 -10.94 24.61 -19.70
N THR A 74 -10.77 25.57 -18.80
CA THR A 74 -10.83 27.02 -19.10
C THR A 74 -9.44 27.62 -19.25
N ALA A 75 -9.32 28.67 -20.06
CA ALA A 75 -8.07 29.41 -20.22
C ALA A 75 -7.57 30.00 -18.89
N ALA A 76 -8.50 30.49 -18.05
CA ALA A 76 -8.18 31.06 -16.73
C ALA A 76 -7.62 29.98 -15.78
N GLY A 77 -8.24 28.79 -15.77
CA GLY A 77 -7.76 27.65 -14.97
C GLY A 77 -6.39 27.16 -15.43
N GLN A 78 -6.15 27.07 -16.73
CA GLN A 78 -4.84 26.75 -17.31
C GLN A 78 -3.78 27.78 -16.92
N ALA A 79 -4.07 29.07 -17.08
CA ALA A 79 -3.13 30.13 -16.69
C ALA A 79 -2.80 30.09 -15.18
N ALA A 80 -3.79 29.80 -14.33
CA ALA A 80 -3.58 29.65 -12.90
C ALA A 80 -2.72 28.41 -12.57
N LEU A 81 -2.95 27.27 -13.25
CA LEU A 81 -2.15 26.06 -13.10
C LEU A 81 -0.70 26.32 -13.51
N HIS A 82 -0.45 26.93 -14.67
CA HIS A 82 0.90 27.22 -15.17
C HIS A 82 1.70 28.15 -14.23
N LYS A 83 1.03 29.11 -13.57
CA LYS A 83 1.65 29.94 -12.51
C LYS A 83 2.11 29.11 -11.30
N LEU A 84 1.43 28.01 -11.00
CA LEU A 84 1.84 27.08 -9.94
C LEU A 84 2.96 26.17 -10.42
N LEU A 85 2.84 25.58 -11.61
CA LEU A 85 3.84 24.68 -12.20
C LEU A 85 5.23 25.36 -12.30
N ALA A 86 5.28 26.64 -12.65
CA ALA A 86 6.54 27.41 -12.72
C ALA A 86 7.32 27.46 -11.39
N LYS A 87 6.67 27.12 -10.27
CA LYS A 87 7.26 27.13 -8.92
C LYS A 87 7.24 25.73 -8.27
N THR A 88 6.97 24.67 -9.03
CA THR A 88 6.76 23.32 -8.56
C THR A 88 7.96 22.46 -8.92
N ASP A 89 8.43 21.64 -7.98
CA ASP A 89 9.53 20.71 -8.19
C ASP A 89 9.00 19.35 -8.68
N LEU A 90 7.76 18.98 -8.27
CA LEU A 90 7.15 17.70 -8.61
C LEU A 90 5.64 17.85 -8.83
N LEU A 91 5.16 17.39 -9.98
CA LEU A 91 3.74 17.21 -10.30
C LEU A 91 3.34 15.76 -10.10
N LEU A 92 2.28 15.53 -9.32
CA LEU A 92 1.65 14.22 -9.11
C LEU A 92 0.27 14.22 -9.76
N THR A 93 -0.04 13.22 -10.57
CA THR A 93 -1.34 13.09 -11.24
C THR A 93 -1.82 11.65 -11.27
N SER A 94 -3.14 11.45 -11.38
CA SER A 94 -3.79 10.15 -11.62
C SER A 94 -4.70 10.19 -12.86
N PHE A 95 -4.44 11.12 -13.77
CA PHE A 95 -5.19 11.21 -15.02
C PHE A 95 -4.65 10.19 -16.03
N ARG A 96 -5.54 9.70 -16.90
CA ARG A 96 -5.12 8.92 -18.06
C ARG A 96 -4.21 9.74 -18.97
N PRO A 97 -3.21 9.15 -19.63
CA PRO A 97 -2.28 9.87 -20.51
C PRO A 97 -2.99 10.68 -21.60
N SER A 98 -4.08 10.15 -22.17
CA SER A 98 -4.89 10.88 -23.17
C SER A 98 -5.56 12.12 -22.59
N ALA A 99 -5.98 12.08 -21.33
CA ALA A 99 -6.58 13.24 -20.65
C ALA A 99 -5.52 14.31 -20.37
N LEU A 100 -4.32 13.92 -19.90
CA LEU A 100 -3.19 14.84 -19.73
C LEU A 100 -2.80 15.50 -21.06
N THR A 101 -2.74 14.73 -22.13
CA THR A 101 -2.43 15.24 -23.48
C THR A 101 -3.46 16.28 -23.92
N LYS A 102 -4.76 16.01 -23.74
CA LYS A 102 -5.83 16.98 -24.06
C LYS A 102 -5.75 18.27 -23.26
N LEU A 103 -5.23 18.20 -22.02
CA LEU A 103 -5.02 19.36 -21.16
C LEU A 103 -3.69 20.10 -21.44
N GLY A 104 -2.87 19.64 -22.39
CA GLY A 104 -1.55 20.20 -22.65
C GLY A 104 -0.50 19.87 -21.57
N LEU A 105 -0.75 18.85 -20.74
CA LEU A 105 0.07 18.47 -19.59
C LEU A 105 0.87 17.19 -19.84
N SER A 106 1.05 16.77 -21.11
CA SER A 106 1.91 15.64 -21.43
C SER A 106 3.35 15.89 -20.94
N TRP A 107 4.08 14.82 -20.58
CA TRP A 107 5.49 14.95 -20.17
C TRP A 107 6.33 15.77 -21.14
N LYS A 108 6.20 15.48 -22.46
CA LYS A 108 6.93 16.22 -23.50
C LYS A 108 6.67 17.71 -23.46
N THR A 109 5.42 18.13 -23.25
CA THR A 109 5.02 19.53 -23.16
C THR A 109 5.55 20.18 -21.87
N LEU A 110 5.34 19.51 -20.74
CA LEU A 110 5.77 20.00 -19.43
C LEU A 110 7.28 20.13 -19.33
N HIS A 111 8.02 19.13 -19.77
CA HIS A 111 9.49 19.14 -19.69
C HIS A 111 10.13 20.22 -20.58
N LYS A 112 9.52 20.49 -21.75
CA LYS A 112 9.95 21.62 -22.61
C LYS A 112 9.76 22.97 -21.92
N GLN A 113 8.64 23.14 -21.21
CA GLN A 113 8.28 24.41 -20.57
C GLN A 113 8.89 24.60 -19.19
N TYR A 114 9.05 23.51 -18.45
CA TYR A 114 9.56 23.45 -17.06
C TYR A 114 10.62 22.35 -16.95
N PRO A 115 11.86 22.56 -17.41
CA PRO A 115 12.88 21.51 -17.48
C PRO A 115 13.25 20.88 -16.12
N ALA A 116 13.06 21.61 -15.02
CA ALA A 116 13.32 21.13 -13.67
C ALA A 116 12.11 20.44 -13.00
N LEU A 117 10.92 20.51 -13.61
CA LEU A 117 9.72 19.86 -13.07
C LEU A 117 9.79 18.35 -13.30
N SER A 118 9.64 17.56 -12.24
CA SER A 118 9.43 16.12 -12.36
C SER A 118 7.93 15.79 -12.41
N LEU A 119 7.57 14.73 -13.14
CA LEU A 119 6.20 14.25 -13.28
C LEU A 119 6.09 12.81 -12.75
N ILE A 120 5.17 12.60 -11.83
CA ILE A 120 4.75 11.27 -11.37
C ILE A 120 3.31 11.03 -11.84
N GLU A 121 3.13 10.06 -12.72
CA GLU A 121 1.83 9.63 -13.23
C GLU A 121 1.42 8.32 -12.55
N VAL A 122 0.39 8.35 -11.72
CA VAL A 122 -0.23 7.15 -11.18
C VAL A 122 -1.29 6.68 -12.17
N VAL A 123 -1.07 5.52 -12.76
CA VAL A 123 -1.94 4.94 -13.80
C VAL A 123 -2.47 3.58 -13.38
N GLY A 124 -3.52 3.09 -14.03
CA GLY A 124 -4.08 1.78 -13.73
C GLY A 124 -3.13 0.63 -14.09
N ALA A 125 -2.63 0.64 -15.33
CA ALA A 125 -1.69 -0.33 -15.86
C ALA A 125 -0.65 0.39 -16.74
N PRO A 126 0.52 -0.22 -17.05
CA PRO A 126 1.61 0.49 -17.73
C PRO A 126 1.35 0.72 -19.21
N GLY A 127 1.95 1.79 -19.73
CA GLY A 127 1.99 2.11 -21.16
C GLY A 127 0.61 2.30 -21.80
N LEU A 128 0.34 1.62 -22.90
CA LEU A 128 -0.94 1.73 -23.60
C LEU A 128 -2.13 1.20 -22.78
N LEU A 129 -1.88 0.29 -21.83
CA LEU A 129 -2.91 -0.25 -20.95
C LEU A 129 -3.41 0.77 -19.92
N ALA A 130 -2.70 1.90 -19.72
CA ALA A 130 -3.15 3.00 -18.87
C ALA A 130 -4.50 3.62 -19.29
N GLU A 131 -4.91 3.42 -20.52
CA GLU A 131 -6.20 3.87 -21.04
C GLU A 131 -7.36 2.92 -20.72
N ILE A 132 -7.06 1.68 -20.31
CA ILE A 132 -8.07 0.67 -19.99
C ILE A 132 -8.66 0.98 -18.60
N PRO A 133 -10.02 0.94 -18.46
CA PRO A 133 -10.64 1.09 -17.15
C PRO A 133 -10.24 -0.03 -16.19
N GLY A 134 -9.83 0.33 -14.98
CA GLY A 134 -9.54 -0.61 -13.91
C GLY A 134 -9.53 0.09 -12.56
N HIS A 135 -9.70 -0.69 -11.51
CA HIS A 135 -9.63 -0.25 -10.12
C HIS A 135 -8.92 -1.32 -9.29
N ASP A 136 -8.58 -0.98 -8.08
CA ASP A 136 -7.88 -1.82 -7.11
C ASP A 136 -8.29 -3.30 -7.15
N LEU A 137 -9.60 -3.57 -7.04
CA LEU A 137 -10.13 -4.94 -7.02
C LEU A 137 -9.77 -5.73 -8.29
N THR A 138 -9.80 -5.08 -9.46
CA THR A 138 -9.51 -5.77 -10.74
C THR A 138 -8.03 -6.14 -10.84
N TYR A 139 -7.13 -5.28 -10.36
CA TYR A 139 -5.69 -5.56 -10.32
C TYR A 139 -5.36 -6.65 -9.31
N GLN A 140 -6.02 -6.66 -8.14
CA GLN A 140 -5.87 -7.72 -7.15
C GLN A 140 -6.37 -9.07 -7.69
N ALA A 141 -7.50 -9.08 -8.41
CA ALA A 141 -8.06 -10.30 -9.01
C ALA A 141 -7.11 -10.89 -10.07
N GLU A 142 -6.53 -10.05 -10.92
CA GLU A 142 -5.60 -10.46 -11.96
C GLU A 142 -4.37 -11.21 -11.41
N VAL A 143 -3.86 -10.78 -10.26
CA VAL A 143 -2.68 -11.40 -9.62
C VAL A 143 -3.03 -12.45 -8.56
N GLY A 144 -4.31 -12.83 -8.43
CA GLY A 144 -4.79 -13.87 -7.52
C GLY A 144 -4.80 -13.48 -6.03
N LEU A 145 -4.92 -12.21 -5.70
CA LEU A 145 -5.10 -11.73 -4.32
C LEU A 145 -6.56 -11.72 -3.85
N VAL A 146 -7.51 -12.05 -4.75
CA VAL A 146 -8.92 -12.25 -4.40
C VAL A 146 -9.17 -13.72 -4.15
N ASN A 147 -9.72 -14.07 -3.00
CA ASN A 147 -10.05 -15.44 -2.61
C ASN A 147 -11.56 -15.62 -2.51
N GLY A 148 -12.10 -16.60 -3.27
CA GLY A 148 -13.53 -16.91 -3.24
C GLY A 148 -14.40 -15.72 -3.62
N MET A 149 -15.44 -15.48 -2.84
CA MET A 149 -16.42 -14.40 -3.04
C MET A 149 -16.26 -13.23 -2.06
N ASP A 150 -15.27 -13.30 -1.18
CA ASP A 150 -15.02 -12.24 -0.20
C ASP A 150 -14.17 -11.12 -0.81
N LEU A 151 -14.50 -9.88 -0.47
CA LEU A 151 -13.67 -8.74 -0.85
C LEU A 151 -12.36 -8.75 -0.05
N PRO A 152 -11.24 -8.36 -0.66
CA PRO A 152 -10.00 -8.13 0.06
C PRO A 152 -10.20 -7.12 1.21
N PRO A 153 -9.56 -7.31 2.37
CA PRO A 153 -9.76 -6.46 3.54
C PRO A 153 -9.12 -5.06 3.39
N SER A 154 -8.43 -4.81 2.30
CA SER A 154 -7.78 -3.53 2.00
C SER A 154 -7.64 -3.34 0.49
N LEU A 155 -7.42 -2.08 0.09
CA LEU A 155 -7.12 -1.69 -1.29
C LEU A 155 -5.60 -1.82 -1.52
N PHE A 156 -5.13 -3.05 -1.73
CA PHE A 156 -3.70 -3.36 -1.76
C PHE A 156 -2.99 -2.76 -2.97
N ALA A 157 -3.61 -2.76 -4.16
CA ALA A 157 -3.04 -2.14 -5.36
C ALA A 157 -2.92 -0.62 -5.21
N ASP A 158 -3.95 0.05 -4.69
CA ASP A 158 -3.96 1.49 -4.45
C ASP A 158 -2.91 1.89 -3.41
N MET A 159 -2.85 1.18 -2.28
CA MET A 159 -1.90 1.49 -1.21
C MET A 159 -0.47 1.14 -1.58
N GLY A 160 -0.25 0.04 -2.30
CA GLY A 160 1.03 -0.31 -2.89
C GLY A 160 1.48 0.74 -3.91
N GLY A 161 0.56 1.17 -4.80
CA GLY A 161 0.79 2.26 -5.75
C GLY A 161 1.14 3.59 -5.09
N ALA A 162 0.49 3.92 -3.97
CA ALA A 162 0.83 5.11 -3.18
C ALA A 162 2.27 5.06 -2.61
N LEU A 163 2.71 3.88 -2.16
CA LEU A 163 4.10 3.67 -1.71
C LEU A 163 5.07 3.83 -2.88
N MET A 164 4.81 3.17 -4.00
CA MET A 164 5.65 3.27 -5.22
C MET A 164 5.70 4.70 -5.77
N ALA A 165 4.58 5.43 -5.76
CA ALA A 165 4.53 6.84 -6.17
C ALA A 165 5.36 7.73 -5.24
N SER A 166 5.34 7.46 -3.92
CA SER A 166 6.19 8.17 -2.95
C SER A 166 7.67 7.88 -3.20
N GLU A 167 8.03 6.63 -3.51
CA GLU A 167 9.38 6.22 -3.86
C GLU A 167 9.85 6.87 -5.17
N ALA A 168 9.01 6.85 -6.21
CA ALA A 168 9.28 7.51 -7.48
C ALA A 168 9.50 9.02 -7.31
N ALA A 169 8.70 9.67 -6.45
CA ALA A 169 8.86 11.07 -6.10
C ALA A 169 10.23 11.33 -5.44
N LEU A 170 10.66 10.49 -4.49
CA LEU A 170 11.98 10.61 -3.86
C LEU A 170 13.11 10.41 -4.88
N LYS A 171 13.03 9.39 -5.75
CA LYS A 171 13.99 9.17 -6.84
C LYS A 171 14.10 10.39 -7.76
N ALA A 172 12.96 10.94 -8.18
CA ALA A 172 12.90 12.12 -9.03
C ALA A 172 13.55 13.35 -8.38
N LEU A 173 13.25 13.60 -7.09
CA LEU A 173 13.81 14.72 -6.34
C LEU A 173 15.31 14.56 -6.05
N MET A 174 15.78 13.34 -5.81
CA MET A 174 17.21 13.06 -5.71
C MET A 174 17.94 13.31 -7.04
N GLY A 175 17.36 12.82 -8.15
CA GLY A 175 17.88 13.07 -9.49
C GLY A 175 17.90 14.56 -9.84
N LEU A 176 16.84 15.30 -9.50
CA LEU A 176 16.76 16.76 -9.70
C LEU A 176 17.90 17.50 -8.99
N LYS A 177 18.22 17.14 -7.73
CA LYS A 177 19.34 17.74 -6.99
C LYS A 177 20.69 17.52 -7.65
N THR A 178 20.87 16.38 -8.33
CA THR A 178 22.14 16.01 -8.97
C THR A 178 22.26 16.59 -10.36
N THR A 179 21.19 16.59 -11.14
CA THR A 179 21.22 16.92 -12.58
C THR A 179 20.64 18.30 -12.90
N GLY A 180 19.90 18.89 -11.99
CA GLY A 180 19.09 20.10 -12.25
C GLY A 180 17.92 19.88 -13.21
N LYS A 181 17.65 18.64 -13.62
CA LYS A 181 16.61 18.29 -14.59
C LYS A 181 15.56 17.40 -13.95
N GLY A 182 14.29 17.68 -14.24
CA GLY A 182 13.18 16.83 -13.85
C GLY A 182 13.14 15.53 -14.64
N THR A 183 12.44 14.55 -14.08
CA THR A 183 12.26 13.21 -14.67
C THR A 183 10.78 12.84 -14.69
N HIS A 184 10.44 11.86 -15.53
CA HIS A 184 9.11 11.29 -15.63
C HIS A 184 9.11 9.87 -15.08
N HIS A 185 8.13 9.58 -14.25
CA HIS A 185 7.90 8.24 -13.69
C HIS A 185 6.42 7.89 -13.81
N GLU A 186 6.15 6.80 -14.51
CA GLU A 186 4.86 6.15 -14.53
C GLU A 186 4.82 5.11 -13.40
N VAL A 187 3.75 5.12 -12.59
CA VAL A 187 3.52 4.20 -11.48
C VAL A 187 2.20 3.51 -11.71
N ALA A 188 2.25 2.24 -12.11
CA ALA A 188 1.07 1.45 -12.40
C ALA A 188 0.56 0.72 -11.15
N LEU A 189 -0.74 0.79 -10.90
CA LEU A 189 -1.39 0.09 -9.79
C LEU A 189 -1.37 -1.43 -9.98
N SER A 190 -1.44 -1.91 -11.24
CA SER A 190 -1.28 -3.32 -11.58
C SER A 190 0.12 -3.85 -11.22
N ASP A 191 1.17 -3.04 -11.41
CA ASP A 191 2.53 -3.41 -11.03
C ASP A 191 2.67 -3.47 -9.50
N ALA A 192 2.02 -2.55 -8.79
CA ALA A 192 1.95 -2.59 -7.34
C ALA A 192 1.25 -3.86 -6.83
N ALA A 193 0.12 -4.25 -7.44
CA ALA A 193 -0.56 -5.50 -7.13
C ALA A 193 0.35 -6.72 -7.41
N THR A 194 1.05 -6.72 -8.55
CA THR A 194 2.00 -7.76 -8.92
C THR A 194 3.14 -7.89 -7.91
N TRP A 195 3.71 -6.77 -7.46
CA TRP A 195 4.73 -6.77 -6.42
C TRP A 195 4.23 -7.34 -5.09
N LEU A 196 3.03 -6.95 -4.67
CA LEU A 196 2.43 -7.45 -3.43
C LEU A 196 2.02 -8.93 -3.53
N ALA A 197 1.74 -9.43 -4.73
CA ALA A 197 1.47 -10.84 -4.99
C ALA A 197 2.73 -11.71 -5.13
N LEU A 198 3.93 -11.14 -5.05
CA LEU A 198 5.20 -11.89 -5.20
C LEU A 198 5.29 -13.11 -4.28
N PRO A 199 4.90 -13.07 -2.98
CA PRO A 199 4.92 -14.26 -2.15
C PRO A 199 4.02 -15.40 -2.67
N ARG A 200 2.91 -15.06 -3.34
CA ARG A 200 2.03 -16.04 -3.98
C ARG A 200 2.66 -16.61 -5.24
N GLN A 201 3.28 -15.80 -6.07
CA GLN A 201 4.02 -16.25 -7.27
C GLN A 201 5.18 -17.18 -6.89
N LEU A 202 5.85 -16.90 -5.77
CA LEU A 202 6.88 -17.76 -5.16
C LEU A 202 6.30 -18.98 -4.42
N ARG A 203 4.98 -19.22 -4.51
CA ARG A 203 4.26 -20.32 -3.86
C ARG A 203 4.35 -20.34 -2.33
N MET A 204 4.78 -19.26 -1.69
CA MET A 204 4.87 -19.17 -0.23
C MET A 204 3.49 -19.16 0.42
N THR A 205 2.52 -18.46 -0.18
CA THR A 205 1.15 -18.26 0.32
C THR A 205 0.09 -19.11 -0.41
N THR A 206 0.49 -20.06 -1.26
CA THR A 206 -0.42 -21.09 -1.82
C THR A 206 -0.77 -22.11 -0.73
N PRO A 207 -1.90 -22.85 -0.83
CA PRO A 207 -2.33 -23.79 0.22
C PRO A 207 -1.29 -24.83 0.62
N ASP A 208 -0.39 -25.19 -0.29
CA ASP A 208 0.75 -26.11 -0.09
C ASP A 208 2.03 -25.38 0.40
N GLY A 209 2.02 -24.06 0.42
CA GLY A 209 3.13 -23.22 0.88
C GLY A 209 3.20 -23.14 2.42
N ALA A 210 4.40 -22.97 2.94
CA ALA A 210 4.62 -22.91 4.39
C ALA A 210 3.76 -21.82 5.08
N VAL A 211 3.75 -20.61 4.54
CA VAL A 211 2.93 -19.50 5.06
C VAL A 211 1.56 -19.39 4.39
N GLY A 212 1.20 -20.37 3.57
CA GLY A 212 -0.13 -20.52 2.96
C GLY A 212 -1.05 -21.47 3.71
N GLY A 213 -0.55 -22.07 4.79
CA GLY A 213 -1.32 -22.95 5.67
C GLY A 213 -0.86 -24.40 5.72
N ALA A 214 0.18 -24.81 4.99
CA ALA A 214 0.75 -26.16 5.10
C ALA A 214 1.47 -26.37 6.44
N HIS A 215 2.15 -25.33 6.96
CA HIS A 215 2.87 -25.40 8.23
C HIS A 215 1.93 -25.21 9.41
N ALA A 216 1.86 -26.17 10.32
CA ALA A 216 0.96 -26.12 11.48
C ALA A 216 1.25 -24.94 12.45
N GLY A 217 2.48 -24.46 12.51
CA GLY A 217 2.85 -23.27 13.29
C GLY A 217 2.53 -21.93 12.62
N TYR A 218 1.99 -21.93 11.37
CA TYR A 218 1.60 -20.70 10.69
C TYR A 218 0.16 -20.82 10.17
N ARG A 219 -0.79 -20.59 11.06
CA ARG A 219 -2.23 -20.76 10.75
C ARG A 219 -3.10 -19.91 11.67
N ILE A 220 -4.37 -19.79 11.25
CA ILE A 220 -5.45 -19.30 12.12
C ILE A 220 -6.20 -20.51 12.66
N TYR A 221 -6.34 -20.60 13.99
CA TYR A 221 -7.07 -21.64 14.69
C TYR A 221 -8.25 -21.07 15.46
N ALA A 222 -9.33 -21.85 15.59
CA ALA A 222 -10.43 -21.52 16.48
C ALA A 222 -10.04 -21.80 17.94
N CYS A 223 -10.43 -20.91 18.87
CA CYS A 223 -10.34 -21.13 20.31
C CYS A 223 -11.72 -20.97 20.96
N LYS A 224 -11.87 -21.20 22.28
CA LYS A 224 -13.19 -21.22 22.97
C LYS A 224 -14.02 -19.96 22.70
N ASN A 225 -13.42 -18.78 22.71
CA ASN A 225 -14.12 -17.51 22.63
C ASN A 225 -13.58 -16.58 21.53
N GLY A 226 -13.07 -17.16 20.44
CA GLY A 226 -12.54 -16.42 19.31
C GLY A 226 -11.67 -17.28 18.41
N ARG A 227 -10.62 -16.69 17.90
CA ARG A 227 -9.62 -17.34 17.04
C ARG A 227 -8.23 -16.79 17.38
N VAL A 228 -7.20 -17.48 16.94
CA VAL A 228 -5.81 -17.07 17.16
C VAL A 228 -5.02 -17.24 15.87
N ALA A 229 -4.29 -16.21 15.49
CA ALA A 229 -3.26 -16.26 14.46
C ALA A 229 -1.95 -16.72 15.12
N VAL A 230 -1.38 -17.81 14.65
CA VAL A 230 -0.12 -18.36 15.11
C VAL A 230 0.91 -18.21 14.01
N ALA A 231 2.13 -17.73 14.36
CA ALA A 231 3.23 -17.49 13.43
C ALA A 231 4.56 -18.09 13.94
N ALA A 232 4.50 -19.29 14.52
CA ALA A 232 5.63 -20.03 15.07
C ALA A 232 6.36 -20.80 13.95
N LEU A 233 7.06 -20.09 13.07
CA LEU A 233 7.78 -20.64 11.91
C LEU A 233 9.18 -21.11 12.29
N GLU A 234 9.90 -20.34 13.09
CA GLU A 234 11.26 -20.65 13.49
C GLU A 234 11.28 -21.90 14.39
N PRO A 235 12.32 -22.75 14.30
CA PRO A 235 12.37 -24.02 15.02
C PRO A 235 12.15 -23.91 16.53
N HIS A 236 12.66 -22.87 17.17
CA HIS A 236 12.49 -22.66 18.62
C HIS A 236 11.04 -22.26 18.98
N PHE A 237 10.38 -21.39 18.19
CA PHE A 237 8.96 -21.06 18.40
C PHE A 237 8.05 -22.26 18.14
N ALA A 238 8.35 -23.03 17.09
CA ALA A 238 7.64 -24.27 16.80
C ALA A 238 7.78 -25.28 17.92
N ALA A 239 8.97 -25.41 18.52
CA ALA A 239 9.24 -26.27 19.66
C ALA A 239 8.45 -25.83 20.89
N SER A 240 8.47 -24.52 21.23
CA SER A 240 7.70 -23.95 22.34
C SER A 240 6.18 -24.20 22.18
N LEU A 241 5.64 -24.02 20.98
CA LEU A 241 4.24 -24.30 20.69
C LEU A 241 3.90 -25.79 20.89
N CYS A 242 4.72 -26.68 20.36
CA CYS A 242 4.49 -28.13 20.47
C CYS A 242 4.69 -28.62 21.91
N GLU A 243 5.67 -28.11 22.64
CA GLU A 243 5.84 -28.38 24.06
C GLU A 243 4.60 -27.98 24.86
N ALA A 244 4.08 -26.77 24.64
CA ALA A 244 2.86 -26.28 25.30
C ALA A 244 1.64 -27.14 24.95
N ALA A 245 1.58 -27.70 23.76
CA ALA A 245 0.53 -28.62 23.33
C ALA A 245 0.77 -30.11 23.73
N GLY A 246 1.89 -30.40 24.37
CA GLY A 246 2.25 -31.78 24.74
C GLY A 246 2.60 -32.67 23.53
N ILE A 247 3.10 -32.10 22.43
CA ILE A 247 3.41 -32.78 21.18
C ILE A 247 4.93 -33.04 21.11
N PRO A 248 5.41 -34.29 21.11
CA PRO A 248 6.81 -34.56 20.90
C PRO A 248 7.21 -34.30 19.44
N LEU A 249 8.33 -33.59 19.25
CA LEU A 249 8.92 -33.33 17.94
C LEU A 249 10.20 -34.13 17.78
N ALA A 250 10.22 -35.03 16.79
CA ALA A 250 11.43 -35.71 16.37
C ALA A 250 12.26 -34.85 15.41
N HIS A 251 11.58 -34.14 14.50
CA HIS A 251 12.19 -33.25 13.50
C HIS A 251 11.40 -31.93 13.44
N PRO A 252 11.77 -30.90 14.22
CA PRO A 252 11.00 -29.66 14.36
C PRO A 252 10.56 -29.01 13.03
N VAL A 253 11.41 -29.05 12.00
CA VAL A 253 11.07 -28.46 10.70
C VAL A 253 10.07 -29.32 9.91
N LYS A 254 10.25 -30.66 9.87
CA LYS A 254 9.43 -31.57 9.05
C LYS A 254 8.10 -31.91 9.71
N ASP A 255 8.09 -32.01 11.03
CA ASP A 255 6.93 -32.49 11.78
C ASP A 255 5.78 -31.46 11.75
N LEU A 256 6.08 -30.19 11.60
CA LEU A 256 5.08 -29.10 11.47
C LEU A 256 4.28 -29.15 10.16
N PHE A 257 4.73 -29.93 9.16
CA PHE A 257 3.97 -30.16 7.92
C PHE A 257 3.09 -31.41 7.99
N LYS A 258 3.15 -32.19 9.08
CA LYS A 258 2.35 -33.40 9.24
C LYS A 258 0.91 -33.05 9.65
N PRO A 259 -0.12 -33.66 9.00
CA PRO A 259 -1.52 -33.46 9.39
C PRO A 259 -1.78 -33.79 10.88
N ALA A 260 -1.12 -34.83 11.42
CA ALA A 260 -1.25 -35.20 12.83
C ALA A 260 -0.83 -34.11 13.79
N THR A 261 0.30 -33.41 13.52
CA THR A 261 0.77 -32.28 14.32
C THR A 261 -0.22 -31.13 14.25
N ARG A 262 -0.74 -30.83 13.06
CA ARG A 262 -1.77 -29.80 12.88
C ARG A 262 -3.01 -30.10 13.71
N HIS A 263 -3.57 -31.31 13.63
CA HIS A 263 -4.75 -31.70 14.40
C HIS A 263 -4.50 -31.64 15.91
N ALA A 264 -3.30 -32.02 16.37
CA ALA A 264 -2.97 -31.95 17.78
C ALA A 264 -2.88 -30.51 18.30
N ILE A 265 -2.27 -29.59 17.52
CA ILE A 265 -2.24 -28.13 17.84
C ILE A 265 -3.66 -27.55 17.84
N GLU A 266 -4.47 -27.90 16.83
CA GLU A 266 -5.86 -27.48 16.74
C GLU A 266 -6.67 -27.91 17.96
N ALA A 267 -6.57 -29.20 18.35
CA ALA A 267 -7.24 -29.74 19.53
C ALA A 267 -6.78 -29.09 20.85
N PHE A 268 -5.51 -28.74 20.96
CA PHE A 268 -4.97 -27.99 22.11
C PHE A 268 -5.55 -26.59 22.16
N ILE A 269 -5.47 -25.82 21.07
CA ILE A 269 -5.92 -24.42 21.01
C ILE A 269 -7.44 -24.31 21.21
N ALA A 270 -8.22 -25.25 20.66
CA ALA A 270 -9.68 -25.26 20.82
C ALA A 270 -10.15 -25.35 22.28
N LYS A 271 -9.30 -25.87 23.17
CA LYS A 271 -9.58 -25.96 24.62
C LYS A 271 -9.17 -24.71 25.40
N GLN A 272 -8.52 -23.73 24.78
CA GLN A 272 -8.03 -22.53 25.41
C GLN A 272 -8.97 -21.34 25.18
N THR A 273 -9.01 -20.41 26.12
CA THR A 273 -9.59 -19.07 25.89
C THR A 273 -8.51 -18.14 25.32
N ARG A 274 -8.93 -17.02 24.70
CA ARG A 274 -7.99 -15.98 24.24
C ARG A 274 -7.05 -15.52 25.36
N ALA A 275 -7.57 -15.24 26.55
CA ALA A 275 -6.77 -14.80 27.68
C ALA A 275 -5.73 -15.85 28.15
N GLN A 276 -6.05 -17.13 28.03
CA GLN A 276 -5.08 -18.22 28.30
C GLN A 276 -3.99 -18.26 27.24
N LEU A 277 -4.36 -18.10 25.95
CA LEU A 277 -3.41 -18.06 24.84
C LEU A 277 -2.51 -16.83 24.90
N ASP A 278 -3.04 -15.66 25.25
CA ASP A 278 -2.24 -14.42 25.43
C ASP A 278 -1.19 -14.59 26.54
N LYS A 279 -1.56 -15.21 27.67
CA LYS A 279 -0.61 -15.54 28.75
C LYS A 279 0.43 -16.56 28.30
N LEU A 280 0.00 -17.59 27.57
CA LEU A 280 0.89 -18.62 27.05
C LEU A 280 1.92 -18.05 26.07
N ALA A 281 1.50 -17.12 25.20
CA ALA A 281 2.37 -16.45 24.26
C ALA A 281 3.57 -15.80 24.95
N VAL A 282 3.31 -15.06 26.01
CA VAL A 282 4.36 -14.38 26.79
C VAL A 282 5.20 -15.38 27.59
N ALA A 283 4.57 -16.36 28.25
CA ALA A 283 5.25 -17.31 29.13
C ALA A 283 6.18 -18.27 28.38
N LYS A 284 5.86 -18.61 27.13
CA LYS A 284 6.56 -19.62 26.32
C LYS A 284 7.24 -19.02 25.08
N ASP A 285 7.23 -17.70 24.94
CA ASP A 285 7.78 -16.99 23.76
C ASP A 285 7.23 -17.56 22.43
N ILE A 286 5.89 -17.59 22.33
CA ILE A 286 5.21 -18.09 21.12
C ILE A 286 4.60 -16.90 20.37
N PRO A 287 4.99 -16.65 19.11
CA PRO A 287 4.40 -15.57 18.33
C PRO A 287 2.96 -15.96 17.90
N LEU A 288 2.00 -15.43 18.66
CA LEU A 288 0.59 -15.57 18.38
C LEU A 288 -0.18 -14.28 18.77
N MET A 289 -1.31 -14.08 18.12
CA MET A 289 -2.23 -12.96 18.38
C MET A 289 -3.66 -13.47 18.41
N THR A 290 -4.35 -13.22 19.53
CA THR A 290 -5.76 -13.59 19.63
C THR A 290 -6.68 -12.55 19.00
N LEU A 291 -7.76 -13.03 18.37
CA LEU A 291 -8.75 -12.23 17.67
C LEU A 291 -10.15 -12.57 18.19
N PRO A 292 -11.08 -11.60 18.28
CA PRO A 292 -12.49 -11.90 18.53
C PRO A 292 -13.08 -12.76 17.41
N ARG A 293 -14.31 -13.25 17.63
CA ARG A 293 -15.07 -14.01 16.61
C ARG A 293 -15.40 -13.14 15.41
#